data_8c5014ebf7e8969c68738fb2f9a83253
#
_entry.id   8c5014ebf7e8969c68738fb2f9a83253
#
_cell.length_a   1.000
_cell.length_b   1.000
_cell.length_c   1.000
_cell.angle_alpha   90.00
_cell.angle_beta   90.00
_cell.angle_gamma   90.00
#
_symmetry.space_group_name_H-M   'P 1'
#
loop_
_entity.id
_entity.type
_entity.pdbx_description
1 polymer ?
#
loop_
_entity_poly.entity_id
_entity_poly.type
_entity_poly.pdbx_seq_one_letter_code
_entity_poly.pdbx_strand_id
1 'polypeptide(L)' 'MKNKSFILIEMYDLLLQGKPIKKQYFINKYEVSNRTFRRYISELQSYLFNFYKGYVIVFKRKNMEYILKKG' A
#
# COMPACT_ATOMS: atom_id res chain seq x y z
N MET A 1 -15.24 5.22 -7.93
CA MET A 1 -14.42 6.01 -8.84
C MET A 1 -12.96 5.66 -8.69
N LYS A 2 -12.30 5.35 -9.79
CA LYS A 2 -10.89 4.98 -9.78
C LYS A 2 -10.02 6.22 -9.89
N ASN A 3 -9.44 6.65 -8.80
CA ASN A 3 -8.51 7.77 -8.80
C ASN A 3 -7.22 7.30 -8.19
N LYS A 4 -6.19 7.16 -9.04
CA LYS A 4 -4.90 6.67 -8.60
C LYS A 4 -4.31 7.51 -7.47
N SER A 5 -4.41 8.82 -7.58
CA SER A 5 -3.85 9.70 -6.55
C SER A 5 -4.51 9.49 -5.20
N PHE A 6 -5.84 9.38 -5.18
CA PHE A 6 -6.56 9.16 -3.93
C PHE A 6 -6.20 7.81 -3.33
N ILE A 7 -6.08 6.79 -4.17
CA ILE A 7 -5.72 5.45 -3.71
C ILE A 7 -4.34 5.45 -3.07
N LEU A 8 -3.37 6.05 -3.74
CA LEU A 8 -2.00 6.12 -3.23
C LEU A 8 -1.91 6.93 -1.95
N ILE A 9 -2.64 8.05 -1.87
CA ILE A 9 -2.65 8.88 -0.68
C ILE A 9 -3.25 8.12 0.50
N GLU A 10 -4.33 7.40 0.29
CA GLU A 10 -4.94 6.62 1.36
C GLU A 10 -4.01 5.51 1.83
N MET A 11 -3.36 4.82 0.91
CA MET A 11 -2.39 3.79 1.27
C MET A 11 -1.25 4.35 2.10
N TYR A 12 -0.69 5.47 1.65
CA TYR A 12 0.41 6.11 2.33
C TYR A 12 0.00 6.56 3.73
N ASP A 13 -1.18 7.19 3.82
CA ASP A 13 -1.69 7.67 5.10
C ASP A 13 -1.87 6.53 6.11
N LEU A 14 -2.42 5.40 5.67
CA LEU A 14 -2.58 4.24 6.52
C LEU A 14 -1.24 3.73 7.02
N LEU A 15 -0.27 3.64 6.13
CA LEU A 15 1.07 3.15 6.50
C LEU A 15 1.71 4.05 7.54
N LEU A 16 1.59 5.36 7.37
CA LEU A 16 2.17 6.31 8.32
C LEU A 16 1.51 6.23 9.68
N GLN A 17 0.24 5.85 9.73
CA GLN A 17 -0.48 5.67 10.99
C GLN A 17 -0.18 4.33 11.65
N GLY A 18 0.63 3.50 11.03
CA GLY A 18 0.90 2.18 11.53
C GLY A 18 -0.22 1.19 11.30
N LYS A 19 -1.13 1.51 10.41
CA LYS A 19 -2.26 0.65 10.08
C LYS A 19 -1.95 -0.20 8.84
N PRO A 20 -2.50 -1.41 8.77
CA PRO A 20 -2.24 -2.27 7.61
C PRO A 20 -3.06 -1.84 6.40
N ILE A 21 -2.52 -2.13 5.22
CA ILE A 21 -3.26 -1.97 3.97
C ILE A 21 -3.83 -3.34 3.62
N LYS A 22 -5.15 -3.45 3.65
CA LYS A 22 -5.83 -4.70 3.32
C LYS A 22 -6.17 -4.71 1.84
N LYS A 23 -5.57 -5.63 1.12
CA LYS A 23 -5.72 -5.74 -0.32
C LYS A 23 -7.19 -5.78 -0.74
N GLN A 24 -7.99 -6.64 -0.10
CA GLN A 24 -9.38 -6.82 -0.51
C GLN A 24 -10.21 -5.55 -0.29
N TYR A 25 -9.89 -4.80 0.76
CA TYR A 25 -10.57 -3.53 1.02
C TYR A 25 -10.39 -2.56 -0.15
N PHE A 26 -9.16 -2.41 -0.62
CA PHE A 26 -8.87 -1.48 -1.70
C PHE A 26 -9.44 -1.96 -3.05
N ILE A 27 -9.33 -3.25 -3.29
CA ILE A 27 -9.88 -3.82 -4.53
C ILE A 27 -11.39 -3.60 -4.60
N ASN A 28 -12.09 -3.83 -3.50
CA ASN A 28 -13.54 -3.65 -3.46
C ASN A 28 -13.94 -2.18 -3.48
N LYS A 29 -13.25 -1.35 -2.71
CA LYS A 29 -13.59 0.06 -2.60
C LYS A 29 -13.36 0.82 -3.90
N TYR A 30 -12.24 0.57 -4.54
CA TYR A 30 -11.84 1.33 -5.74
C TYR A 30 -12.02 0.56 -7.04
N GLU A 31 -12.52 -0.66 -6.97
CA GLU A 31 -12.78 -1.50 -8.14
C GLU A 31 -11.55 -1.63 -9.05
N VAL A 32 -10.40 -1.86 -8.42
CA VAL A 32 -9.15 -2.08 -9.16
C VAL A 32 -8.82 -3.57 -9.19
N SER A 33 -8.04 -3.98 -10.19
CA SER A 33 -7.62 -5.37 -10.30
C SER A 33 -6.50 -5.67 -9.32
N ASN A 34 -6.24 -6.96 -9.08
CA ASN A 34 -5.09 -7.38 -8.29
C ASN A 34 -3.80 -6.82 -8.85
N ARG A 35 -3.67 -6.85 -10.17
CA ARG A 35 -2.47 -6.37 -10.85
C ARG A 35 -2.27 -4.89 -10.61
N THR A 36 -3.31 -4.09 -10.74
CA THR A 36 -3.25 -2.66 -10.51
C THR A 36 -2.91 -2.35 -9.06
N PHE A 37 -3.55 -3.06 -8.13
CA PHE A 37 -3.27 -2.87 -6.71
C PHE A 37 -1.78 -3.14 -6.41
N ARG A 38 -1.25 -4.23 -6.93
CA ARG A 38 0.15 -4.58 -6.70
C ARG A 38 1.10 -3.56 -7.30
N ARG A 39 0.73 -2.98 -8.44
CA ARG A 39 1.52 -1.91 -9.05
C ARG A 39 1.58 -0.70 -8.13
N TYR A 40 0.46 -0.35 -7.52
CA TYR A 40 0.42 0.79 -6.61
C TYR A 40 1.26 0.54 -5.37
N ILE A 41 1.22 -0.66 -4.83
CA ILE A 41 2.09 -1.02 -3.70
C ILE A 41 3.56 -0.87 -4.09
N SER A 42 3.91 -1.32 -5.30
CA SER A 42 5.27 -1.22 -5.79
C SER A 42 5.71 0.24 -5.96
N GLU A 43 4.82 1.10 -6.43
CA GLU A 43 5.12 2.53 -6.55
C GLU A 43 5.35 3.17 -5.18
N LEU A 44 4.54 2.81 -4.19
CA LEU A 44 4.73 3.29 -2.83
C LEU A 44 6.07 2.82 -2.27
N GLN A 45 6.43 1.57 -2.52
CA GLN A 45 7.70 1.02 -2.06
C GLN A 45 8.87 1.80 -2.64
N SER A 46 8.78 2.13 -3.92
CA SER A 46 9.83 2.92 -4.58
C SER A 46 9.94 4.30 -3.97
N TYR A 47 8.81 4.95 -3.69
CA TYR A 47 8.80 6.25 -3.06
C TYR A 47 9.45 6.21 -1.68
N LEU A 48 9.06 5.22 -0.88
CA LEU A 48 9.61 5.07 0.47
C LEU A 48 11.10 4.77 0.43
N PHE A 49 11.52 3.94 -0.50
CA PHE A 49 12.94 3.62 -0.67
C PHE A 49 13.76 4.87 -0.95
N ASN A 50 13.25 5.77 -1.79
CA ASN A 50 13.98 6.97 -2.18
C ASN A 50 13.94 8.08 -1.15
N PHE A 51 12.85 8.24 -0.43
CA PHE A 51 12.65 9.40 0.45
C PHE A 51 12.59 9.07 1.93
N TYR A 52 12.30 7.83 2.28
CA TYR A 52 12.22 7.40 3.68
C TYR A 52 13.03 6.15 3.87
N LYS A 53 14.35 6.32 3.81
CA LYS A 53 15.28 5.20 3.92
C LYS A 53 15.09 4.46 5.25
N GLY A 54 15.16 3.15 5.17
CA GLY A 54 15.02 2.32 6.35
C GLY A 54 13.61 1.78 6.55
N TYR A 55 12.66 2.18 5.71
CA TYR A 55 11.30 1.67 5.78
C TYR A 55 10.98 0.80 4.56
N VAL A 56 10.34 -0.33 4.82
CA VAL A 56 9.92 -1.24 3.76
C VAL A 56 8.49 -1.66 3.97
N ILE A 57 7.81 -1.98 2.88
CA ILE A 57 6.44 -2.50 2.93
C ILE A 57 6.55 -4.02 2.93
N VAL A 58 5.98 -4.66 3.94
CA VAL A 58 6.02 -6.11 4.10
C VAL A 58 4.63 -6.69 3.95
N PHE A 59 4.53 -7.77 3.19
CA PHE A 59 3.27 -8.48 3.02
C PHE A 59 3.11 -9.54 4.11
N LYS A 60 2.03 -9.43 4.87
CA LYS A 60 1.68 -10.41 5.89
C LYS A 60 0.74 -11.44 5.29
N ARG A 61 1.28 -12.55 4.86
CA ARG A 61 0.50 -13.59 4.20
C ARG A 61 -0.66 -14.10 5.07
N LYS A 62 -0.43 -14.21 6.36
CA LYS A 62 -1.44 -14.73 7.27
C LYS A 62 -2.73 -13.90 7.25
N ASN A 63 -2.58 -12.59 7.17
CA ASN A 63 -3.72 -11.68 7.20
C ASN A 63 -4.02 -11.06 5.83
N MET A 64 -3.24 -11.42 4.83
CA MET A 64 -3.37 -10.86 3.47
C MET A 64 -3.34 -9.34 3.48
N GLU A 65 -2.40 -8.77 4.21
CA GLU A 65 -2.30 -7.32 4.34
C GLU A 65 -0.84 -6.86 4.25
N TYR A 66 -0.67 -5.57 3.95
CA TYR A 66 0.64 -4.96 3.83
C TYR A 66 0.85 -4.00 4.99
N ILE A 67 2.03 -4.02 5.58
CA ILE A 67 2.37 -3.12 6.69
C ILE A 67 3.70 -2.44 6.40
N LEU A 68 3.90 -1.30 7.06
CA LEU A 68 5.16 -0.59 6.99
C LEU A 68 6.05 -1.08 8.13
N LYS A 69 7.27 -1.44 7.78
CA LYS A 69 8.23 -1.92 8.78
C LYS A 69 9.54 -1.17 8.61
N LYS A 70 10.15 -0.83 9.72
CA LYS A 70 11.46 -0.23 9.70
C LYS A 70 12.49 -1.34 9.50
N GLY A 71 13.16 -1.26 8.38
CA GLY A 71 14.15 -2.27 8.00
C GLY A 71 15.55 -1.95 8.46
#